data_032dce24c406213693fef93b4d44e800
#
_entry.id   032dce24c406213693fef93b4d44e800
#
_cell.length_a   1.000
_cell.length_b   1.000
_cell.length_c   1.000
_cell.angle_alpha   90.00
_cell.angle_beta   90.00
_cell.angle_gamma   90.00
#
_symmetry.space_group_name_H-M   'P 1'
#
loop_
_entity.id
_entity.type
_entity.pdbx_description
1 polymer ?
#
loop_
_entity_poly.entity_id
_entity_poly.type
_entity_poly.pdbx_seq_one_letter_code
_entity_poly.pdbx_strand_id
1 'polypeptide(L)'
;MNDDESATSPSRRELIKKLSLIPLSAAAVAGCAQQADNPAAYTPTFFSAAEWAFLNSACDRLIPPDAIGPSAAQAGVPEFIDRHMQTPYAAGDIWYMQGPFVEAAPQFGYQGRLPLRDILRVGIKAFDAHCQRTFSGKTFAQLDHAQQETLLKAAEAGALKLEQISAKEFFGQLLAETRMGYFSDPKHGGNKHMAAWKMIGYPGARADYADWVEVRDRPYPLPPVDLSGKRG
;
A
#
# COMPACT_ATOMS: atom_id res chain seq x y z
N MET A 1 69.47 -0.36 -33.95
CA MET A 1 68.41 -0.84 -34.85
C MET A 1 67.26 -1.11 -33.98
N ASN A 2 66.43 -0.11 -33.83
CA ASN A 2 65.19 -0.16 -33.02
C ASN A 2 64.07 0.30 -33.95
N ASP A 3 63.26 -0.63 -34.34
CA ASP A 3 62.04 -0.32 -35.10
C ASP A 3 60.92 -0.05 -34.13
N ASP A 4 60.52 1.21 -34.09
CA ASP A 4 59.41 1.73 -33.27
C ASP A 4 58.14 1.65 -34.07
N GLU A 5 57.32 0.64 -33.81
CA GLU A 5 56.05 0.40 -34.49
C GLU A 5 54.93 1.16 -33.76
N SER A 6 54.69 2.40 -34.17
CA SER A 6 53.62 3.24 -33.65
C SER A 6 52.27 2.74 -34.17
N ALA A 7 51.52 2.10 -33.33
CA ALA A 7 50.12 1.74 -33.59
C ALA A 7 49.24 2.98 -33.63
N THR A 8 48.91 3.44 -34.84
CA THR A 8 47.94 4.53 -35.09
C THR A 8 46.51 4.04 -34.84
N SER A 9 45.84 4.61 -33.84
CA SER A 9 44.43 4.36 -33.56
C SER A 9 43.55 4.84 -34.72
N PRO A 10 42.56 4.05 -35.18
CA PRO A 10 41.71 4.40 -36.29
C PRO A 10 40.84 5.62 -35.98
N SER A 11 40.72 6.53 -36.95
CA SER A 11 39.91 7.75 -36.80
C SER A 11 38.42 7.41 -36.70
N ARG A 12 37.70 8.26 -35.94
CA ARG A 12 36.24 8.09 -35.74
C ARG A 12 35.46 7.91 -37.06
N ARG A 13 35.98 8.46 -38.17
CA ARG A 13 35.36 8.38 -39.52
C ARG A 13 35.53 6.99 -40.13
N GLU A 14 36.59 6.27 -39.85
CA GLU A 14 36.81 4.89 -40.34
C GLU A 14 36.00 3.87 -39.50
N LEU A 15 35.82 4.13 -38.23
CA LEU A 15 34.94 3.30 -37.39
C LEU A 15 33.49 3.33 -37.87
N ILE A 16 32.98 4.50 -38.24
CA ILE A 16 31.63 4.67 -38.76
C ILE A 16 31.45 3.99 -40.11
N LYS A 17 32.44 4.03 -41.01
CA LYS A 17 32.40 3.35 -42.30
C LYS A 17 32.41 1.82 -42.18
N LYS A 18 33.04 1.27 -41.18
CA LYS A 18 33.04 -0.19 -40.92
C LYS A 18 31.74 -0.70 -40.30
N LEU A 19 30.96 0.16 -39.61
CA LEU A 19 29.67 -0.16 -39.03
C LEU A 19 28.51 -0.19 -40.09
N SER A 20 28.71 0.42 -41.27
CA SER A 20 27.68 0.49 -42.33
C SER A 20 27.65 -0.71 -43.29
N LEU A 21 28.45 -1.75 -43.03
CA LEU A 21 28.52 -2.96 -43.88
C LEU A 21 27.96 -4.22 -43.18
N ILE A 22 27.15 -4.06 -42.14
CA ILE A 22 26.41 -5.19 -41.55
C ILE A 22 25.09 -5.31 -42.33
N PRO A 23 24.84 -6.44 -43.02
CA PRO A 23 23.58 -6.64 -43.73
C PRO A 23 22.45 -6.62 -42.69
N LEU A 24 21.47 -5.78 -42.90
CA LEU A 24 20.24 -5.70 -42.11
C LEU A 24 19.45 -7.00 -42.37
N SER A 25 19.83 -8.10 -41.72
CA SER A 25 18.95 -9.25 -41.60
C SER A 25 17.78 -8.78 -40.72
N ALA A 26 16.58 -8.88 -41.28
CA ALA A 26 15.32 -8.63 -40.60
C ALA A 26 15.20 -9.61 -39.40
N ALA A 27 15.86 -9.28 -38.31
CA ALA A 27 15.63 -9.87 -37.03
C ALA A 27 14.53 -9.03 -36.38
N ALA A 28 13.42 -9.70 -36.12
CA ALA A 28 12.24 -9.25 -35.47
C ALA A 28 12.51 -8.08 -34.48
N VAL A 29 11.73 -7.03 -34.65
CA VAL A 29 11.46 -6.06 -33.57
C VAL A 29 10.74 -6.85 -32.49
N ALA A 30 11.51 -7.60 -31.72
CA ALA A 30 11.10 -8.00 -30.38
C ALA A 30 11.00 -6.67 -29.65
N GLY A 31 9.76 -6.19 -29.52
CA GLY A 31 9.46 -5.04 -28.70
C GLY A 31 10.24 -5.23 -27.39
N CYS A 32 10.92 -4.20 -26.96
CA CYS A 32 11.22 -4.01 -25.56
C CYS A 32 9.85 -3.98 -24.86
N ALA A 33 9.28 -5.17 -24.63
CA ALA A 33 8.39 -5.33 -23.51
C ALA A 33 9.25 -4.85 -22.34
N GLN A 34 8.97 -3.63 -21.88
CA GLN A 34 9.33 -3.26 -20.53
C GLN A 34 8.94 -4.47 -19.69
N GLN A 35 9.93 -5.23 -19.26
CA GLN A 35 9.76 -6.15 -18.17
C GLN A 35 9.23 -5.26 -17.07
N ALA A 36 7.91 -5.25 -16.92
CA ALA A 36 7.30 -4.75 -15.71
C ALA A 36 8.03 -5.54 -14.62
N ASP A 37 8.84 -4.85 -13.84
CA ASP A 37 9.32 -5.36 -12.57
C ASP A 37 8.05 -5.82 -11.86
N ASN A 38 7.78 -7.13 -11.97
CA ASN A 38 6.77 -7.76 -11.15
C ASN A 38 7.47 -7.89 -9.79
N PRO A 39 7.28 -6.91 -8.88
CA PRO A 39 7.91 -7.00 -7.59
C PRO A 39 7.43 -8.30 -7.00
N ALA A 40 8.36 -9.17 -6.60
CA ALA A 40 8.05 -10.43 -5.97
C ALA A 40 6.91 -10.20 -4.98
N ALA A 41 5.83 -10.98 -5.11
CA ALA A 41 4.62 -10.77 -4.34
C ALA A 41 5.01 -10.65 -2.85
N TYR A 42 4.59 -9.58 -2.19
CA TYR A 42 4.92 -9.34 -0.80
C TYR A 42 4.46 -10.52 0.06
N THR A 43 5.36 -11.04 0.87
CA THR A 43 5.05 -12.10 1.84
C THR A 43 4.85 -11.43 3.21
N PRO A 44 3.67 -11.56 3.84
CA PRO A 44 3.42 -10.95 5.14
C PRO A 44 4.36 -11.57 6.19
N THR A 45 4.81 -10.74 7.11
CA THR A 45 5.75 -11.11 8.16
C THR A 45 5.13 -11.02 9.56
N PHE A 46 4.07 -10.24 9.71
CA PHE A 46 3.30 -10.14 10.95
C PHE A 46 2.04 -11.01 10.91
N PHE A 47 1.22 -10.89 9.87
CA PHE A 47 -0.02 -11.62 9.75
C PHE A 47 0.18 -13.04 9.20
N SER A 48 -0.60 -14.00 9.73
CA SER A 48 -0.72 -15.34 9.16
C SER A 48 -1.39 -15.30 7.78
N ALA A 49 -1.29 -16.40 7.02
CA ALA A 49 -1.92 -16.50 5.71
C ALA A 49 -3.46 -16.25 5.75
N ALA A 50 -4.14 -16.70 6.80
CA ALA A 50 -5.57 -16.48 6.98
C ALA A 50 -5.89 -15.00 7.25
N GLU A 51 -5.17 -14.37 8.18
CA GLU A 51 -5.31 -12.95 8.48
C GLU A 51 -4.98 -12.08 7.26
N TRP A 52 -3.97 -12.48 6.49
CA TRP A 52 -3.61 -11.82 5.23
C TRP A 52 -4.72 -11.89 4.18
N ALA A 53 -5.37 -13.05 4.03
CA ALA A 53 -6.51 -13.20 3.13
C ALA A 53 -7.69 -12.30 3.56
N PHE A 54 -7.97 -12.24 4.87
CA PHE A 54 -8.97 -11.32 5.43
C PHE A 54 -8.64 -9.86 5.06
N LEU A 55 -7.41 -9.40 5.35
CA LEU A 55 -6.98 -8.02 5.09
C LEU A 55 -7.10 -7.63 3.63
N ASN A 56 -6.64 -8.50 2.71
CA ASN A 56 -6.77 -8.21 1.28
C ASN A 56 -8.24 -8.02 0.87
N SER A 57 -9.13 -8.92 1.31
CA SER A 57 -10.54 -8.84 0.99
C SER A 57 -11.21 -7.63 1.64
N ALA A 58 -10.89 -7.34 2.89
CA ALA A 58 -11.46 -6.21 3.62
C ALA A 58 -11.01 -4.86 3.04
N CYS A 59 -9.72 -4.69 2.78
CA CYS A 59 -9.18 -3.48 2.16
C CYS A 59 -9.79 -3.25 0.78
N ASP A 60 -9.96 -4.31 -0.02
CA ASP A 60 -10.58 -4.21 -1.35
C ASP A 60 -12.07 -3.82 -1.30
N ARG A 61 -12.79 -4.18 -0.23
CA ARG A 61 -14.19 -3.77 -0.02
C ARG A 61 -14.31 -2.37 0.57
N LEU A 62 -13.37 -1.94 1.42
CA LEU A 62 -13.38 -0.60 2.02
C LEU A 62 -13.07 0.50 1.00
N ILE A 63 -12.13 0.25 0.10
CA ILE A 63 -11.81 1.13 -1.03
C ILE A 63 -11.73 0.25 -2.28
N PRO A 64 -12.85 0.04 -2.98
CA PRO A 64 -12.88 -0.76 -4.20
C PRO A 64 -12.24 0.00 -5.38
N PRO A 65 -11.80 -0.71 -6.44
CA PRO A 65 -11.31 -0.06 -7.64
C PRO A 65 -12.46 0.63 -8.37
N ASP A 66 -12.19 1.81 -8.92
CA ASP A 66 -13.13 2.57 -9.74
C ASP A 66 -12.42 3.26 -10.91
N ALA A 67 -13.13 4.15 -11.61
CA ALA A 67 -12.58 4.92 -12.72
C ALA A 67 -11.52 5.96 -12.31
N ILE A 68 -11.42 6.25 -11.01
CA ILE A 68 -10.55 7.30 -10.48
C ILE A 68 -9.24 6.70 -9.97
N GLY A 69 -9.28 5.51 -9.35
CA GLY A 69 -8.10 4.91 -8.77
C GLY A 69 -8.18 3.40 -8.49
N PRO A 70 -7.04 2.80 -8.11
CA PRO A 70 -6.98 1.39 -7.76
C PRO A 70 -7.69 1.10 -6.45
N SER A 71 -8.02 -0.17 -6.20
CA SER A 71 -8.47 -0.58 -4.88
C SER A 71 -7.35 -0.44 -3.83
N ALA A 72 -7.74 -0.44 -2.54
CA ALA A 72 -6.76 -0.42 -1.47
C ALA A 72 -5.83 -1.64 -1.50
N ALA A 73 -6.33 -2.81 -1.86
CA ALA A 73 -5.50 -4.01 -2.04
C ALA A 73 -4.49 -3.83 -3.18
N GLN A 74 -4.92 -3.32 -4.34
CA GLN A 74 -4.05 -3.01 -5.47
C GLN A 74 -3.02 -1.92 -5.15
N ALA A 75 -3.39 -0.93 -4.35
CA ALA A 75 -2.49 0.11 -3.87
C ALA A 75 -1.48 -0.38 -2.81
N GLY A 76 -1.52 -1.65 -2.40
CA GLY A 76 -0.58 -2.25 -1.45
C GLY A 76 -0.92 -1.99 0.02
N VAL A 77 -2.12 -1.55 0.33
CA VAL A 77 -2.53 -1.25 1.72
C VAL A 77 -2.33 -2.43 2.68
N PRO A 78 -2.63 -3.70 2.32
CA PRO A 78 -2.33 -4.81 3.21
C PRO A 78 -0.84 -4.91 3.58
N GLU A 79 0.08 -4.63 2.65
CA GLU A 79 1.52 -4.56 2.94
C GLU A 79 1.85 -3.45 3.92
N PHE A 80 1.26 -2.27 3.75
CA PHE A 80 1.41 -1.17 4.70
C PHE A 80 0.97 -1.60 6.10
N ILE A 81 -0.21 -2.22 6.23
CA ILE A 81 -0.74 -2.65 7.54
C ILE A 81 0.18 -3.70 8.16
N ASP A 82 0.65 -4.70 7.41
CA ASP A 82 1.55 -5.73 7.92
C ASP A 82 2.86 -5.13 8.48
N ARG A 83 3.45 -4.19 7.75
CA ARG A 83 4.66 -3.47 8.18
C ARG A 83 4.39 -2.57 9.39
N HIS A 84 3.25 -1.87 9.39
CA HIS A 84 2.89 -0.96 10.47
C HIS A 84 2.67 -1.70 11.80
N MET A 85 2.07 -2.90 11.77
CA MET A 85 1.84 -3.71 12.97
C MET A 85 3.12 -4.18 13.65
N GLN A 86 4.28 -4.08 13.00
CA GLN A 86 5.59 -4.40 13.59
C GLN A 86 6.27 -3.20 14.25
N THR A 87 5.68 -2.02 14.16
CA THR A 87 6.27 -0.80 14.73
C THR A 87 6.03 -0.70 16.25
N PRO A 88 6.90 0.02 16.98
CA PRO A 88 6.66 0.34 18.39
C PRO A 88 5.33 1.06 18.63
N TYR A 89 4.87 1.85 17.64
CA TYR A 89 3.57 2.51 17.69
C TYR A 89 2.43 1.49 17.77
N ALA A 90 2.38 0.54 16.86
CA ALA A 90 1.33 -0.47 16.82
C ALA A 90 1.43 -1.47 17.98
N ALA A 91 2.63 -1.66 18.55
CA ALA A 91 2.87 -2.45 19.75
C ALA A 91 2.37 -1.77 21.05
N GLY A 92 2.12 -0.46 20.99
CA GLY A 92 1.77 0.32 22.18
C GLY A 92 2.98 0.76 23.03
N ASP A 93 4.21 0.54 22.55
CA ASP A 93 5.43 0.78 23.34
C ASP A 93 5.66 2.29 23.61
N ILE A 94 5.11 3.16 22.75
CA ILE A 94 5.21 4.61 22.88
C ILE A 94 3.92 5.27 23.41
N TRP A 95 2.94 4.46 23.79
CA TRP A 95 1.69 4.93 24.35
C TRP A 95 1.64 4.70 25.86
N TYR A 96 0.83 5.49 26.56
CA TYR A 96 0.52 5.20 27.93
C TYR A 96 -0.52 4.08 28.03
N MET A 97 -0.04 2.84 28.19
CA MET A 97 -0.86 1.63 28.22
C MET A 97 -0.97 1.03 29.63
N GLN A 98 -1.06 1.88 30.65
CA GLN A 98 -1.23 1.43 32.03
C GLN A 98 -2.65 1.73 32.53
N GLY A 99 -3.23 0.75 33.25
CA GLY A 99 -4.56 0.90 33.84
C GLY A 99 -4.59 1.87 35.05
N PRO A 100 -5.79 2.16 35.56
CA PRO A 100 -7.05 1.51 35.24
C PRO A 100 -7.61 1.97 33.87
N PHE A 101 -8.13 0.99 33.07
CA PHE A 101 -8.83 1.27 31.81
C PHE A 101 -10.31 1.49 32.12
N VAL A 102 -10.83 2.63 31.74
CA VAL A 102 -12.23 3.02 31.98
C VAL A 102 -12.87 3.48 30.67
N GLU A 103 -14.18 3.28 30.56
CA GLU A 103 -14.93 3.94 29.47
C GLU A 103 -14.85 5.45 29.64
N ALA A 104 -14.55 6.13 28.56
CA ALA A 104 -14.46 7.58 28.52
C ALA A 104 -15.31 8.15 27.37
N ALA A 105 -15.58 9.46 27.41
CA ALA A 105 -16.27 10.12 26.32
C ALA A 105 -15.47 9.99 25.01
N PRO A 106 -16.15 9.88 23.84
CA PRO A 106 -15.49 9.65 22.54
C PRO A 106 -14.39 10.65 22.18
N GLN A 107 -14.44 11.86 22.74
CA GLN A 107 -13.44 12.91 22.53
C GLN A 107 -12.05 12.56 23.05
N PHE A 108 -11.94 11.63 23.99
CA PHE A 108 -10.66 11.16 24.53
C PHE A 108 -10.01 10.07 23.66
N GLY A 109 -10.66 9.65 22.57
CA GLY A 109 -10.16 8.60 21.69
C GLY A 109 -10.19 7.21 22.32
N TYR A 110 -9.34 6.34 21.83
CA TYR A 110 -9.25 4.96 22.32
C TYR A 110 -8.70 4.89 23.73
N GLN A 111 -9.44 4.24 24.62
CA GLN A 111 -9.08 4.06 26.05
C GLN A 111 -9.03 2.58 26.45
N GLY A 112 -8.96 1.68 25.46
CA GLY A 112 -8.91 0.25 25.71
C GLY A 112 -7.51 -0.24 26.07
N ARG A 113 -7.44 -1.49 26.48
CA ARG A 113 -6.20 -2.14 26.94
C ARG A 113 -5.38 -2.81 25.84
N LEU A 114 -5.97 -2.99 24.64
CA LEU A 114 -5.29 -3.67 23.54
C LEU A 114 -4.49 -2.66 22.71
N PRO A 115 -3.21 -2.90 22.44
CA PRO A 115 -2.48 -2.13 21.43
C PRO A 115 -3.05 -2.39 20.03
N LEU A 116 -2.75 -1.50 19.09
CA LEU A 116 -3.33 -1.51 17.74
C LEU A 116 -3.19 -2.86 17.03
N ARG A 117 -2.00 -3.47 17.08
CA ARG A 117 -1.74 -4.77 16.46
C ARG A 117 -2.62 -5.89 17.03
N ASP A 118 -2.92 -5.83 18.33
CA ASP A 118 -3.75 -6.83 18.99
C ASP A 118 -5.24 -6.60 18.70
N ILE A 119 -5.67 -5.33 18.57
CA ILE A 119 -7.02 -5.00 18.09
C ILE A 119 -7.28 -5.65 16.73
N LEU A 120 -6.33 -5.51 15.79
CA LEU A 120 -6.49 -6.11 14.45
C LEU A 120 -6.50 -7.64 14.50
N ARG A 121 -5.57 -8.29 15.21
CA ARG A 121 -5.53 -9.76 15.31
C ARG A 121 -6.75 -10.34 15.98
N VAL A 122 -7.12 -9.81 17.14
CA VAL A 122 -8.30 -10.26 17.88
C VAL A 122 -9.56 -10.01 17.05
N GLY A 123 -9.65 -8.86 16.40
CA GLY A 123 -10.78 -8.49 15.57
C GLY A 123 -10.93 -9.38 14.35
N ILE A 124 -9.86 -9.63 13.59
CA ILE A 124 -9.87 -10.53 12.43
C ILE A 124 -10.30 -11.93 12.85
N LYS A 125 -9.72 -12.47 13.92
CA LYS A 125 -10.06 -13.80 14.43
C LYS A 125 -11.54 -13.90 14.83
N ALA A 126 -12.04 -12.91 15.55
CA ALA A 126 -13.42 -12.88 16.00
C ALA A 126 -14.40 -12.71 14.83
N PHE A 127 -14.03 -11.92 13.83
CA PHE A 127 -14.82 -11.69 12.63
C PHE A 127 -14.91 -12.97 11.76
N ASP A 128 -13.80 -13.63 11.52
CA ASP A 128 -13.77 -14.90 10.79
C ASP A 128 -14.53 -16.01 11.53
N ALA A 129 -14.42 -16.07 12.86
CA ALA A 129 -15.22 -16.99 13.65
C ALA A 129 -16.74 -16.71 13.52
N HIS A 130 -17.15 -15.43 13.45
CA HIS A 130 -18.53 -15.06 13.16
C HIS A 130 -18.95 -15.51 11.76
N CYS A 131 -18.13 -15.28 10.74
CA CYS A 131 -18.38 -15.71 9.37
C CYS A 131 -18.55 -17.23 9.28
N GLN A 132 -17.67 -17.98 9.89
CA GLN A 132 -17.71 -19.45 9.89
C GLN A 132 -18.99 -20.01 10.52
N ARG A 133 -19.44 -19.41 11.63
CA ARG A 133 -20.72 -19.80 12.27
C ARG A 133 -21.94 -19.47 11.40
N THR A 134 -21.88 -18.35 10.68
CA THR A 134 -23.04 -17.83 9.92
C THR A 134 -23.12 -18.39 8.51
N PHE A 135 -21.99 -18.70 7.88
CA PHE A 135 -21.86 -19.06 6.46
C PHE A 135 -21.22 -20.44 6.23
N SER A 136 -21.67 -21.44 6.98
CA SER A 136 -21.29 -22.85 6.77
C SER A 136 -19.76 -23.10 6.72
N GLY A 137 -19.04 -22.49 7.65
CA GLY A 137 -17.58 -22.68 7.80
C GLY A 137 -16.72 -21.76 6.92
N LYS A 138 -17.30 -20.89 6.12
CA LYS A 138 -16.54 -19.94 5.30
C LYS A 138 -15.95 -18.80 6.13
N THR A 139 -14.70 -18.45 5.83
CA THR A 139 -14.07 -17.22 6.33
C THR A 139 -14.57 -16.00 5.56
N PHE A 140 -14.31 -14.79 6.07
CA PHE A 140 -14.69 -13.54 5.40
C PHE A 140 -14.15 -13.47 3.95
N ALA A 141 -12.92 -13.86 3.72
CA ALA A 141 -12.30 -13.85 2.40
C ALA A 141 -12.95 -14.82 1.40
N GLN A 142 -13.69 -15.83 1.89
CA GLN A 142 -14.39 -16.82 1.06
C GLN A 142 -15.85 -16.45 0.74
N LEU A 143 -16.31 -15.34 1.31
CA LEU A 143 -17.66 -14.83 1.04
C LEU A 143 -17.68 -14.07 -0.28
N ASP A 144 -18.85 -13.94 -0.88
CA ASP A 144 -19.04 -13.05 -2.01
C ASP A 144 -19.02 -11.57 -1.58
N HIS A 145 -18.87 -10.68 -2.55
CA HIS A 145 -18.71 -9.25 -2.30
C HIS A 145 -19.90 -8.62 -1.58
N ALA A 146 -21.12 -9.05 -1.88
CA ALA A 146 -22.33 -8.51 -1.25
C ALA A 146 -22.41 -8.93 0.23
N GLN A 147 -22.04 -10.17 0.54
CA GLN A 147 -21.95 -10.66 1.91
C GLN A 147 -20.86 -9.93 2.70
N GLN A 148 -19.68 -9.75 2.10
CA GLN A 148 -18.58 -9.00 2.71
C GLN A 148 -18.98 -7.56 3.04
N GLU A 149 -19.62 -6.87 2.09
CA GLU A 149 -20.09 -5.50 2.27
C GLU A 149 -21.16 -5.38 3.36
N THR A 150 -22.11 -6.32 3.38
CA THR A 150 -23.15 -6.37 4.42
C THR A 150 -22.56 -6.53 5.82
N LEU A 151 -21.57 -7.40 5.96
CA LEU A 151 -20.89 -7.64 7.23
C LEU A 151 -20.05 -6.43 7.68
N LEU A 152 -19.33 -5.78 6.77
CA LEU A 152 -18.57 -4.56 7.10
C LEU A 152 -19.50 -3.43 7.54
N LYS A 153 -20.63 -3.21 6.85
CA LYS A 153 -21.66 -2.23 7.27
C LYS A 153 -22.26 -2.56 8.64
N ALA A 154 -22.52 -3.84 8.90
CA ALA A 154 -23.00 -4.28 10.20
C ALA A 154 -21.96 -4.08 11.32
N ALA A 155 -20.67 -4.26 11.01
CA ALA A 155 -19.58 -3.98 11.95
C ALA A 155 -19.45 -2.47 12.23
N GLU A 156 -19.51 -1.62 11.20
CA GLU A 156 -19.54 -0.17 11.33
C GLU A 156 -20.66 0.32 12.23
N ALA A 157 -21.86 -0.23 12.03
CA ALA A 157 -23.03 0.08 12.86
C ALA A 157 -22.94 -0.50 14.29
N GLY A 158 -21.95 -1.35 14.58
CA GLY A 158 -21.85 -2.06 15.86
C GLY A 158 -22.92 -3.16 16.06
N ALA A 159 -23.55 -3.59 14.96
CA ALA A 159 -24.62 -4.61 15.00
C ALA A 159 -24.08 -6.04 15.11
N LEU A 160 -22.81 -6.28 14.77
CA LEU A 160 -22.19 -7.59 14.95
C LEU A 160 -21.77 -7.81 16.40
N LYS A 161 -22.07 -9.00 16.92
CA LYS A 161 -21.54 -9.44 18.20
C LYS A 161 -20.26 -10.25 17.97
N LEU A 162 -19.13 -9.61 18.19
CA LEU A 162 -17.82 -10.26 18.17
C LEU A 162 -17.40 -10.59 19.60
N GLU A 163 -16.62 -11.66 19.74
CA GLU A 163 -16.03 -12.02 21.02
C GLU A 163 -14.77 -11.18 21.26
N GLN A 164 -14.56 -10.78 22.51
CA GLN A 164 -13.34 -10.07 23.01
C GLN A 164 -13.15 -8.63 22.53
N ILE A 165 -13.85 -8.18 21.49
CA ILE A 165 -13.74 -6.82 20.95
C ILE A 165 -15.08 -6.34 20.39
N SER A 166 -15.33 -5.04 20.49
CA SER A 166 -16.47 -4.41 19.81
C SER A 166 -16.24 -4.43 18.30
N ALA A 167 -17.28 -4.85 17.54
CA ALA A 167 -17.21 -4.82 16.08
C ALA A 167 -16.96 -3.40 15.54
N LYS A 168 -17.57 -2.40 16.17
CA LYS A 168 -17.40 -0.99 15.80
C LYS A 168 -15.96 -0.51 16.04
N GLU A 169 -15.35 -0.92 17.15
CA GLU A 169 -13.96 -0.60 17.45
C GLU A 169 -13.00 -1.24 16.45
N PHE A 170 -13.17 -2.54 16.19
CA PHE A 170 -12.38 -3.25 15.18
C PHE A 170 -12.52 -2.61 13.79
N PHE A 171 -13.76 -2.34 13.36
CA PHE A 171 -14.02 -1.69 12.06
C PHE A 171 -13.37 -0.31 11.98
N GLY A 172 -13.49 0.49 13.04
CA GLY A 172 -12.87 1.83 13.10
C GLY A 172 -11.35 1.79 12.92
N GLN A 173 -10.68 0.86 13.59
CA GLN A 173 -9.23 0.68 13.43
C GLN A 173 -8.85 0.15 12.05
N LEU A 174 -9.57 -0.84 11.54
CA LEU A 174 -9.34 -1.37 10.20
C LEU A 174 -9.51 -0.29 9.12
N LEU A 175 -10.54 0.55 9.22
CA LEU A 175 -10.78 1.66 8.30
C LEU A 175 -9.69 2.73 8.42
N ALA A 176 -9.25 3.07 9.65
CA ALA A 176 -8.18 4.04 9.87
C ALA A 176 -6.87 3.57 9.23
N GLU A 177 -6.48 2.32 9.47
CA GLU A 177 -5.29 1.72 8.85
C GLU A 177 -5.39 1.65 7.32
N THR A 178 -6.57 1.32 6.80
CA THR A 178 -6.81 1.27 5.35
C THR A 178 -6.61 2.65 4.72
N ARG A 179 -7.18 3.70 5.31
CA ARG A 179 -7.00 5.08 4.83
C ARG A 179 -5.55 5.55 4.96
N MET A 180 -4.92 5.26 6.09
CA MET A 180 -3.52 5.62 6.32
C MET A 180 -2.61 4.98 5.27
N GLY A 181 -2.76 3.68 4.99
CA GLY A 181 -1.99 2.98 3.98
C GLY A 181 -2.29 3.46 2.57
N TYR A 182 -3.54 3.82 2.27
CA TYR A 182 -3.94 4.28 0.93
C TYR A 182 -3.29 5.62 0.55
N PHE A 183 -3.08 6.51 1.52
CA PHE A 183 -2.46 7.81 1.31
C PHE A 183 -1.02 7.92 1.85
N SER A 184 -0.45 6.82 2.32
CA SER A 184 0.92 6.80 2.85
C SER A 184 1.96 7.15 1.80
N ASP A 185 3.17 7.50 2.25
CA ASP A 185 4.32 7.50 1.36
C ASP A 185 4.61 6.06 0.91
N PRO A 186 4.86 5.81 -0.39
CA PRO A 186 5.12 4.47 -0.94
C PRO A 186 6.23 3.69 -0.23
N LYS A 187 7.18 4.36 0.39
CA LYS A 187 8.24 3.70 1.16
C LYS A 187 7.74 2.82 2.30
N HIS A 188 6.51 3.08 2.78
CA HIS A 188 5.87 2.30 3.84
C HIS A 188 5.08 1.08 3.33
N GLY A 189 5.03 0.86 2.00
CA GLY A 189 4.40 -0.30 1.37
C GLY A 189 3.01 -0.05 0.79
N GLY A 190 2.31 0.99 1.23
CA GLY A 190 1.03 1.44 0.67
C GLY A 190 1.19 2.41 -0.50
N ASN A 191 0.05 2.90 -1.03
CA ASN A 191 0.02 3.91 -2.10
C ASN A 191 0.99 3.63 -3.26
N LYS A 192 1.09 2.37 -3.66
CA LYS A 192 2.01 1.95 -4.73
C LYS A 192 1.85 2.81 -5.97
N HIS A 193 2.98 3.19 -6.57
CA HIS A 193 3.04 4.11 -7.72
C HIS A 193 2.44 5.50 -7.45
N MET A 194 2.29 5.89 -6.17
CA MET A 194 1.66 7.16 -5.75
C MET A 194 0.26 7.35 -6.35
N ALA A 195 -0.47 6.25 -6.54
CA ALA A 195 -1.74 6.27 -7.24
C ALA A 195 -2.78 7.14 -6.54
N ALA A 196 -2.89 7.03 -5.21
CA ALA A 196 -3.79 7.88 -4.42
C ALA A 196 -3.37 9.36 -4.44
N TRP A 197 -2.07 9.65 -4.41
CA TRP A 197 -1.57 11.04 -4.50
C TRP A 197 -1.88 11.67 -5.87
N LYS A 198 -1.69 10.89 -6.95
CA LYS A 198 -2.07 11.35 -8.30
C LYS A 198 -3.58 11.63 -8.40
N MET A 199 -4.39 10.75 -7.82
CA MET A 199 -5.85 10.88 -7.81
C MET A 199 -6.31 12.19 -7.17
N ILE A 200 -5.70 12.60 -6.05
CA ILE A 200 -6.08 13.82 -5.32
C ILE A 200 -5.24 15.05 -5.70
N GLY A 201 -4.29 14.92 -6.64
CA GLY A 201 -3.38 16.02 -7.01
C GLY A 201 -2.37 16.40 -5.93
N TYR A 202 -2.07 15.48 -4.98
CA TYR A 202 -1.08 15.75 -3.93
C TYR A 202 0.34 15.63 -4.50
N PRO A 203 1.17 16.68 -4.38
CA PRO A 203 2.50 16.72 -5.02
C PRO A 203 3.59 15.92 -4.28
N GLY A 204 3.27 15.31 -3.15
CA GLY A 204 4.22 14.49 -2.38
C GLY A 204 5.23 15.29 -1.56
N ALA A 205 6.38 14.67 -1.30
CA ALA A 205 7.44 15.23 -0.47
C ALA A 205 8.32 16.21 -1.27
N ARG A 206 7.91 17.47 -1.35
CA ARG A 206 8.67 18.55 -1.97
C ARG A 206 9.49 19.31 -0.92
N ALA A 207 10.64 19.85 -1.34
CA ALA A 207 11.49 20.64 -0.46
C ALA A 207 10.79 21.94 -0.01
N ASP A 208 10.12 22.61 -0.94
CA ASP A 208 9.32 23.79 -0.65
C ASP A 208 8.23 24.01 -1.71
N TYR A 209 7.37 24.98 -1.46
CA TYR A 209 6.31 25.45 -2.34
C TYR A 209 6.33 26.99 -2.47
N ALA A 210 7.48 27.63 -2.26
CA ALA A 210 7.60 29.08 -2.21
C ALA A 210 7.03 29.74 -3.47
N ASP A 211 7.32 29.20 -4.65
CA ASP A 211 6.82 29.73 -5.94
C ASP A 211 5.30 29.59 -6.12
N TRP A 212 4.63 28.84 -5.22
CA TRP A 212 3.20 28.52 -5.32
C TRP A 212 2.35 29.14 -4.23
N VAL A 213 2.93 29.87 -3.28
CA VAL A 213 2.22 30.43 -2.13
C VAL A 213 1.09 31.39 -2.58
N GLU A 214 1.36 32.19 -3.61
CA GLU A 214 0.39 33.16 -4.16
C GLU A 214 -0.46 32.59 -5.31
N VAL A 215 -0.21 31.32 -5.73
CA VAL A 215 -0.91 30.70 -6.84
C VAL A 215 -2.12 29.93 -6.32
N ARG A 216 -3.33 30.39 -6.67
CA ARG A 216 -4.59 29.77 -6.25
C ARG A 216 -5.29 29.13 -7.45
N ASP A 217 -6.10 28.11 -7.18
CA ASP A 217 -6.99 27.45 -8.16
C ASP A 217 -6.29 26.96 -9.43
N ARG A 218 -5.01 26.59 -9.32
CA ARG A 218 -4.23 26.01 -10.42
C ARG A 218 -3.64 24.67 -9.98
N PRO A 219 -3.78 23.61 -10.79
CA PRO A 219 -3.15 22.33 -10.52
C PRO A 219 -1.63 22.48 -10.43
N TYR A 220 -1.01 21.79 -9.47
CA TYR A 220 0.45 21.73 -9.37
C TYR A 220 1.01 20.94 -10.57
N PRO A 221 1.96 21.51 -11.36
CA PRO A 221 2.30 20.96 -12.67
C PRO A 221 3.25 19.74 -12.63
N LEU A 222 3.92 19.51 -11.50
CA LEU A 222 4.91 18.45 -11.40
C LEU A 222 4.30 17.19 -10.79
N PRO A 223 4.73 15.99 -11.22
CA PRO A 223 4.26 14.72 -10.65
C PRO A 223 4.64 14.60 -9.17
N PRO A 224 3.94 13.75 -8.40
CA PRO A 224 4.27 13.54 -7.00
C PRO A 224 5.66 12.95 -6.83
N VAL A 225 6.28 13.24 -5.69
CA VAL A 225 7.60 12.73 -5.29
C VAL A 225 7.48 12.08 -3.91
N ASP A 226 8.02 10.88 -3.75
CA ASP A 226 8.10 10.22 -2.44
C ASP A 226 9.30 10.72 -1.60
N LEU A 227 9.36 10.29 -0.35
CA LEU A 227 10.45 10.66 0.58
C LEU A 227 11.84 10.13 0.15
N SER A 228 11.91 9.19 -0.80
CA SER A 228 13.17 8.72 -1.39
C SER A 228 13.61 9.56 -2.60
N GLY A 229 12.80 10.52 -3.02
CA GLY A 229 13.04 11.34 -4.22
C GLY A 229 12.56 10.71 -5.52
N LYS A 230 11.90 9.56 -5.47
CA LYS A 230 11.33 8.91 -6.65
C LYS A 230 10.08 9.69 -7.11
N ARG A 231 10.00 9.94 -8.42
CA ARG A 231 8.84 10.60 -9.04
C ARG A 231 7.80 9.57 -9.47
N GLY A 232 6.53 9.91 -9.29
CA GLY A 232 5.38 9.08 -9.64
C GLY A 232 4.95 9.16 -11.11
#